data_232198a89e1e3fc52950b0d788dc5add
#
_entry.id   232198a89e1e3fc52950b0d788dc5add
#
_cell.length_a   1.000
_cell.length_b   1.000
_cell.length_c   1.000
_cell.angle_alpha   90.00
_cell.angle_beta   90.00
_cell.angle_gamma   90.00
#
_symmetry.space_group_name_H-M   'P 1'
#
loop_
_entity.id
_entity.type
_entity.pdbx_description
1 polymer ?
#
loop_
_entity_poly.entity_id
_entity_poly.type
_entity_poly.pdbx_seq_one_letter_code
_entity_poly.pdbx_strand_id
1 'polypeptide(L)'
;FAKLFDGLRHDSGDPLAWAEKAIAHYRRLGIDPLSKTLVFSDGLDMPKALQLFRALRGKINVSFGIGTNLTCDIPGVEPMNIVLKMTACNGHPVAKISDAPGKTQCRDENFVAYLRHVFNVPA
;
A
#
# COMPACT_ATOMS: atom_id res chain seq x y z
N PHE A 1 -10.34 12.26 -9.15
CA PHE A 1 -9.80 12.04 -7.80
C PHE A 1 -8.43 12.69 -7.61
N ALA A 2 -7.50 12.63 -8.59
CA ALA A 2 -6.14 13.18 -8.43
C ALA A 2 -6.08 14.67 -8.08
N LYS A 3 -7.06 15.47 -8.51
CA LYS A 3 -7.18 16.89 -8.12
C LYS A 3 -7.80 17.08 -6.75
N LEU A 4 -8.65 16.12 -6.31
CA LEU A 4 -9.43 16.23 -5.07
C LEU A 4 -8.63 15.83 -3.84
N PHE A 5 -7.80 14.78 -3.94
CA PHE A 5 -7.00 14.27 -2.82
C PHE A 5 -5.61 14.88 -2.76
N ASP A 6 -5.07 15.06 -1.55
CA ASP A 6 -3.77 15.68 -1.31
C ASP A 6 -2.59 14.76 -1.62
N GLY A 7 -2.83 13.47 -1.81
CA GLY A 7 -1.76 12.53 -2.13
C GLY A 7 -2.23 11.10 -2.32
N LEU A 8 -1.24 10.19 -2.34
CA LEU A 8 -1.42 8.76 -2.54
C LEU A 8 -0.62 7.99 -1.48
N ARG A 9 -1.12 6.80 -1.08
CA ARG A 9 -0.41 5.89 -0.17
C ARG A 9 0.12 4.67 -0.92
N HIS A 10 1.41 4.39 -0.75
CA HIS A 10 2.05 3.17 -1.19
C HIS A 10 1.80 2.06 -0.17
N ASP A 11 1.31 0.92 -0.64
CA ASP A 11 0.91 -0.22 0.19
C ASP A 11 1.63 -1.53 -0.17
N SER A 12 2.23 -1.63 -1.35
CA SER A 12 2.96 -2.82 -1.80
C SER A 12 3.81 -2.55 -3.05
N GLY A 13 4.75 -3.45 -3.33
CA GLY A 13 5.63 -3.40 -4.50
C GLY A 13 6.84 -2.48 -4.34
N ASP A 14 7.51 -2.18 -5.45
CA ASP A 14 8.68 -1.28 -5.43
C ASP A 14 8.26 0.18 -5.23
N PRO A 15 8.69 0.83 -4.13
CA PRO A 15 8.24 2.16 -3.78
C PRO A 15 8.75 3.25 -4.73
N LEU A 16 9.95 3.10 -5.31
CA LEU A 16 10.51 4.10 -6.22
C LEU A 16 9.82 4.03 -7.58
N ALA A 17 9.65 2.84 -8.14
CA ALA A 17 8.93 2.65 -9.40
C ALA A 17 7.47 3.13 -9.29
N TRP A 18 6.83 2.90 -8.14
CA TRP A 18 5.49 3.40 -7.87
C TRP A 18 5.46 4.94 -7.79
N ALA A 19 6.42 5.55 -7.10
CA ALA A 19 6.52 7.01 -7.00
C ALA A 19 6.72 7.67 -8.36
N GLU A 20 7.58 7.11 -9.22
CA GLU A 20 7.80 7.62 -10.57
C GLU A 20 6.53 7.57 -11.42
N LYS A 21 5.76 6.48 -11.34
CA LYS A 21 4.45 6.36 -11.98
C LYS A 21 3.46 7.42 -11.47
N ALA A 22 3.42 7.65 -10.16
CA ALA A 22 2.56 8.67 -9.56
C ALA A 22 2.93 10.08 -10.04
N ILE A 23 4.22 10.43 -10.03
CA ILE A 23 4.73 11.72 -10.51
C ILE A 23 4.38 11.92 -11.99
N ALA A 24 4.62 10.90 -12.83
CA ALA A 24 4.28 10.95 -14.26
C ALA A 24 2.77 11.13 -14.47
N HIS A 25 1.95 10.46 -13.65
CA HIS A 25 0.49 10.60 -13.69
C HIS A 25 0.05 12.02 -13.34
N TYR A 26 0.56 12.62 -12.27
CA TYR A 26 0.24 14.01 -11.90
C TYR A 26 0.62 14.98 -13.01
N ARG A 27 1.84 14.86 -13.57
CA ARG A 27 2.29 15.70 -14.69
C ARG A 27 1.39 15.58 -15.92
N ARG A 28 0.98 14.35 -16.29
CA ARG A 28 0.04 14.11 -17.39
C ARG A 28 -1.31 14.81 -17.19
N LEU A 29 -1.75 14.96 -15.94
CA LEU A 29 -2.99 15.64 -15.59
C LEU A 29 -2.83 17.16 -15.40
N GLY A 30 -1.64 17.72 -15.64
CA GLY A 30 -1.34 19.14 -15.43
C GLY A 30 -1.35 19.52 -13.94
N ILE A 31 -1.03 18.57 -13.04
CA ILE A 31 -0.93 18.80 -11.60
C ILE A 31 0.55 18.89 -11.25
N ASP A 32 0.95 19.93 -10.52
CA ASP A 32 2.30 20.04 -9.99
C ASP A 32 2.52 18.96 -8.91
N PRO A 33 3.48 18.01 -9.09
CA PRO A 33 3.75 16.99 -8.10
C PRO A 33 4.15 17.57 -6.73
N LEU A 34 4.78 18.74 -6.68
CA LEU A 34 5.16 19.40 -5.42
C LEU A 34 3.95 19.88 -4.60
N SER A 35 2.77 19.95 -5.21
CA SER A 35 1.51 20.19 -4.48
C SER A 35 0.92 18.93 -3.86
N LYS A 36 1.54 17.75 -4.07
CA LYS A 36 1.03 16.44 -3.64
C LYS A 36 2.02 15.75 -2.71
N THR A 37 1.50 14.82 -1.89
CA THR A 37 2.30 14.03 -0.94
C THR A 37 2.16 12.54 -1.23
N LEU A 38 3.27 11.83 -1.29
CA LEU A 38 3.29 10.36 -1.30
C LEU A 38 3.56 9.86 0.12
N VAL A 39 2.68 9.00 0.61
CA VAL A 39 2.83 8.34 1.92
C VAL A 39 3.34 6.92 1.69
N PHE A 40 4.51 6.61 2.22
CA PHE A 40 5.08 5.26 2.18
C PHE A 40 4.86 4.59 3.53
N SER A 41 4.26 3.41 3.55
CA SER A 41 3.90 2.72 4.79
C SER A 41 4.04 1.20 4.72
N ASP A 42 4.76 0.67 3.73
CA ASP A 42 4.96 -0.77 3.57
C ASP A 42 6.40 -1.17 3.90
N GLY A 43 6.57 -1.96 4.96
CA GLY A 43 7.85 -2.58 5.33
C GLY A 43 9.00 -1.61 5.54
N LEU A 44 8.73 -0.37 5.98
CA LEU A 44 9.75 0.66 6.15
C LEU A 44 10.54 0.49 7.45
N ASP A 45 11.82 0.80 7.33
CA ASP A 45 12.76 1.11 8.40
C ASP A 45 13.34 2.52 8.16
N MET A 46 14.15 3.03 9.09
CA MET A 46 14.78 4.34 8.95
C MET A 46 15.72 4.45 7.74
N PRO A 47 16.61 3.46 7.46
CA PRO A 47 17.45 3.49 6.27
C PRO A 47 16.67 3.60 4.97
N LYS A 48 15.61 2.81 4.79
CA LYS A 48 14.74 2.86 3.60
C LYS A 48 14.00 4.19 3.48
N ALA A 49 13.47 4.71 4.59
CA ALA A 49 12.81 6.02 4.60
C ALA A 49 13.76 7.13 4.15
N LEU A 50 15.02 7.13 4.63
CA LEU A 50 16.04 8.08 4.21
C LEU A 50 16.44 7.92 2.74
N GLN A 51 16.51 6.70 2.24
CA GLN A 51 16.78 6.42 0.83
C GLN A 51 15.69 7.00 -0.06
N LEU A 52 14.42 6.74 0.27
CA LEU A 52 13.27 7.28 -0.47
C LEU A 52 13.22 8.82 -0.41
N PHE A 53 13.45 9.40 0.76
CA PHE A 53 13.51 10.85 0.91
C PHE A 53 14.56 11.47 -0.01
N ARG A 54 15.79 10.92 -0.04
CA ARG A 54 16.87 11.43 -0.89
C ARG A 54 16.54 11.31 -2.37
N ALA A 55 15.94 10.22 -2.80
CA ALA A 55 15.58 9.95 -4.20
C ALA A 55 14.44 10.85 -4.71
N LEU A 56 13.50 11.23 -3.84
CA LEU A 56 12.29 11.96 -4.18
C LEU A 56 12.32 13.44 -3.80
N ARG A 57 13.34 13.86 -3.06
CA ARG A 57 13.53 15.27 -2.66
C ARG A 57 13.49 16.21 -3.86
N GLY A 58 12.66 17.23 -3.79
CA GLY A 58 12.47 18.21 -4.87
C GLY A 58 11.64 17.73 -6.06
N LYS A 59 11.13 16.49 -6.04
CA LYS A 59 10.27 15.94 -7.08
C LYS A 59 8.81 15.87 -6.65
N ILE A 60 8.56 15.54 -5.40
CA ILE A 60 7.25 15.41 -4.75
C ILE A 60 7.43 15.43 -3.24
N ASN A 61 6.39 15.83 -2.49
CA ASN A 61 6.44 15.73 -1.02
C ASN A 61 6.28 14.27 -0.59
N VAL A 62 6.98 13.88 0.48
CA VAL A 62 6.94 12.51 1.00
C VAL A 62 6.66 12.49 2.50
N SER A 63 5.94 11.47 2.94
CA SER A 63 5.68 11.15 4.34
C SER A 63 5.86 9.64 4.56
N PHE A 64 6.23 9.24 5.78
CA PHE A 64 6.60 7.87 6.08
C PHE A 64 5.83 7.36 7.29
N GLY A 65 5.23 6.16 7.15
CA GLY A 65 4.67 5.39 8.24
C GLY A 65 5.61 4.23 8.56
N ILE A 66 6.28 4.26 9.70
CA ILE A 66 7.12 3.16 10.18
C ILE A 66 6.38 2.52 11.34
N GLY A 67 6.01 1.24 11.18
CA GLY A 67 5.28 0.47 12.19
C GLY A 67 6.22 -0.34 13.07
N THR A 68 6.23 -1.65 12.88
CA THR A 68 6.99 -2.62 13.67
C THR A 68 8.47 -2.29 13.81
N ASN A 69 9.12 -1.86 12.75
CA ASN A 69 10.54 -1.48 12.75
C ASN A 69 10.85 -0.18 13.54
N LEU A 70 9.84 0.43 14.16
CA LEU A 70 10.01 1.53 15.11
C LEU A 70 9.52 1.14 16.51
N THR A 71 8.45 0.33 16.58
CA THR A 71 7.78 0.01 17.85
C THR A 71 8.27 -1.28 18.49
N CYS A 72 8.85 -2.19 17.71
CA CYS A 72 9.38 -3.48 18.19
C CYS A 72 10.58 -3.93 17.33
N ASP A 73 11.64 -3.11 17.27
CA ASP A 73 12.92 -3.43 16.61
C ASP A 73 13.94 -3.93 17.63
N ILE A 74 13.59 -5.03 18.33
CA ILE A 74 14.44 -5.64 19.35
C ILE A 74 15.02 -6.94 18.80
N PRO A 75 16.35 -7.08 18.69
CA PRO A 75 16.98 -8.30 18.20
C PRO A 75 16.54 -9.53 18.99
N GLY A 76 16.11 -10.58 18.28
CA GLY A 76 15.64 -11.83 18.86
C GLY A 76 14.22 -11.83 19.41
N VAL A 77 13.49 -10.72 19.29
CA VAL A 77 12.06 -10.64 19.64
C VAL A 77 11.23 -10.57 18.37
N GLU A 78 10.35 -11.56 18.17
CA GLU A 78 9.38 -11.51 17.07
C GLU A 78 8.19 -10.62 17.45
N PRO A 79 7.87 -9.61 16.62
CA PRO A 79 6.71 -8.76 16.86
C PRO A 79 5.41 -9.54 16.66
N MET A 80 4.42 -9.20 17.44
CA MET A 80 3.08 -9.78 17.33
C MET A 80 2.38 -9.29 16.06
N ASN A 81 2.30 -10.15 15.03
CA ASN A 81 1.62 -9.85 13.77
C ASN A 81 0.11 -10.07 13.90
N ILE A 82 -0.59 -9.08 14.41
CA ILE A 82 -2.05 -9.13 14.55
C ILE A 82 -2.71 -8.47 13.34
N VAL A 83 -3.54 -9.24 12.65
CA VAL A 83 -4.39 -8.73 11.56
C VAL A 83 -5.82 -9.17 11.78
N LEU A 84 -6.74 -8.22 11.83
CA LEU A 84 -8.18 -8.47 11.87
C LEU A 84 -8.79 -8.24 10.49
N LYS A 85 -9.54 -9.20 10.00
CA LYS A 85 -10.26 -9.09 8.72
C LYS A 85 -11.69 -9.58 8.88
N MET A 86 -12.61 -8.82 8.29
CA MET A 86 -14.02 -9.21 8.21
C MET A 86 -14.15 -10.43 7.29
N THR A 87 -14.85 -11.46 7.72
CA THR A 87 -15.10 -12.68 6.94
C THR A 87 -16.54 -12.80 6.48
N ALA A 88 -17.46 -12.10 7.12
CA ALA A 88 -18.88 -12.06 6.74
C ALA A 88 -19.51 -10.73 7.18
N CYS A 89 -20.50 -10.27 6.43
CA CYS A 89 -21.34 -9.12 6.77
C CYS A 89 -22.79 -9.45 6.44
N ASN A 90 -23.68 -9.32 7.40
CA ASN A 90 -25.12 -9.63 7.26
C ASN A 90 -25.38 -11.01 6.63
N GLY A 91 -24.61 -12.03 7.04
CA GLY A 91 -24.74 -13.39 6.53
C GLY A 91 -24.11 -13.64 5.14
N HIS A 92 -23.58 -12.63 4.49
CA HIS A 92 -22.90 -12.76 3.21
C HIS A 92 -21.38 -12.85 3.38
N PRO A 93 -20.66 -13.64 2.56
CA PRO A 93 -19.21 -13.71 2.62
C PRO A 93 -18.59 -12.37 2.23
N VAL A 94 -17.47 -12.05 2.88
CA VAL A 94 -16.61 -10.91 2.53
C VAL A 94 -15.22 -11.45 2.25
N ALA A 95 -14.59 -10.96 1.18
CA ALA A 95 -13.25 -11.37 0.80
C ALA A 95 -12.28 -10.18 0.77
N LYS A 96 -11.05 -10.42 1.21
CA LYS A 96 -9.91 -9.60 0.83
C LYS A 96 -9.07 -10.39 -0.17
N ILE A 97 -9.00 -9.92 -1.41
CA ILE A 97 -8.07 -10.44 -2.42
C ILE A 97 -6.76 -9.66 -2.32
N SER A 98 -5.63 -10.36 -2.38
CA SER A 98 -4.29 -9.78 -2.31
C SER A 98 -3.45 -10.36 -3.45
N ASP A 99 -2.56 -9.55 -3.98
CA ASP A 99 -1.50 -9.94 -4.91
C ASP A 99 -0.37 -10.75 -4.24
N ALA A 100 -0.25 -10.64 -2.91
CA ALA A 100 0.74 -11.39 -2.15
C ALA A 100 0.23 -12.80 -1.81
N PRO A 101 1.02 -13.86 -2.07
CA PRO A 101 0.65 -15.23 -1.74
C PRO A 101 0.26 -15.40 -0.28
N GLY A 102 -0.82 -16.15 -0.02
CA GLY A 102 -1.31 -16.44 1.33
C GLY A 102 -2.02 -15.29 2.06
N LYS A 103 -2.12 -14.11 1.45
CA LYS A 103 -2.81 -12.94 2.04
C LYS A 103 -4.26 -12.79 1.61
N THR A 104 -4.72 -13.56 0.62
CA THR A 104 -6.14 -13.62 0.27
C THR A 104 -6.87 -14.35 1.40
N GLN A 105 -7.97 -13.76 1.89
CA GLN A 105 -8.78 -14.34 2.95
C GLN A 105 -10.25 -14.26 2.60
N CYS A 106 -10.89 -15.42 2.58
CA CYS A 106 -12.32 -15.62 2.52
C CYS A 106 -12.63 -17.04 3.00
N ARG A 107 -13.80 -17.26 3.58
CA ARG A 107 -14.28 -18.60 3.94
C ARG A 107 -14.92 -19.34 2.78
N ASP A 108 -15.27 -18.62 1.72
CA ASP A 108 -15.95 -19.14 0.54
C ASP A 108 -15.05 -18.96 -0.69
N GLU A 109 -14.43 -20.03 -1.13
CA GLU A 109 -13.54 -20.02 -2.30
C GLU A 109 -14.29 -19.74 -3.61
N ASN A 110 -15.56 -20.15 -3.72
CA ASN A 110 -16.38 -19.85 -4.89
C ASN A 110 -16.65 -18.35 -4.98
N PHE A 111 -16.85 -17.70 -3.85
CA PHE A 111 -17.00 -16.24 -3.80
C PHE A 111 -15.72 -15.53 -4.22
N VAL A 112 -14.55 -16.02 -3.83
CA VAL A 112 -13.25 -15.49 -4.31
C VAL A 112 -13.11 -15.65 -5.83
N ALA A 113 -13.45 -16.83 -6.37
CA ALA A 113 -13.41 -17.08 -7.80
C ALA A 113 -14.37 -16.16 -8.58
N TYR A 114 -15.57 -15.96 -8.05
CA TYR A 114 -16.55 -15.03 -8.60
C TYR A 114 -16.02 -13.60 -8.64
N LEU A 115 -15.45 -13.11 -7.53
CA LEU A 115 -14.90 -11.76 -7.46
C LEU A 115 -13.71 -11.59 -8.42
N ARG A 116 -12.81 -12.57 -8.52
CA ARG A 116 -11.70 -12.53 -9.48
C ARG A 116 -12.20 -12.41 -10.91
N HIS A 117 -13.25 -13.15 -11.26
CA HIS A 117 -13.87 -13.07 -12.58
C HIS A 117 -14.50 -11.69 -12.83
N VAL A 118 -15.31 -11.19 -11.89
CA VAL A 118 -16.03 -9.91 -12.05
C VAL A 118 -15.07 -8.71 -12.15
N PHE A 119 -13.99 -8.72 -11.37
CA PHE A 119 -13.04 -7.62 -11.33
C PHE A 119 -11.77 -7.81 -12.18
N ASN A 120 -11.72 -8.87 -13.00
CA ASN A 120 -10.55 -9.23 -13.83
C ASN A 120 -9.23 -9.27 -13.03
N VAL A 121 -9.28 -9.84 -11.83
CA VAL A 121 -8.09 -10.01 -10.99
C VAL A 121 -7.42 -11.34 -11.34
N PRO A 122 -6.13 -11.35 -11.73
CA PRO A 122 -5.44 -12.61 -12.05
C PRO A 122 -5.42 -13.58 -10.86
N ALA A 123 -5.29 -14.86 -11.18
CA ALA A 123 -5.25 -15.94 -10.18
C ALA A 123 -3.96 -15.91 -9.34
#